data_ddca8ced14e1620d42109afd4eb43c37
#
_entry.id   ddca8ced14e1620d42109afd4eb43c37
#
_cell.length_a   1.000
_cell.length_b   1.000
_cell.length_c   1.000
_cell.angle_alpha   90.00
_cell.angle_beta   90.00
_cell.angle_gamma   90.00
#
_symmetry.space_group_name_H-M   'P 1'
#
loop_
_entity.id
_entity.type
_entity.pdbx_description
1 polymer ?
#
loop_
_entity_poly.entity_id
_entity_poly.type
_entity_poly.pdbx_seq_one_letter_code
_entity_poly.pdbx_strand_id
1 'polypeptide(L)'
;MLFIHFILLGMLLFACMLTPVSAQENKPTIDTSDQINNYKMQDKWIAIDKVQHFSYSCFISLGIQYVLVNKMEMDETAALPVSLGISFTAGITKEIQDSKSKNGFFSRKDLVANGLGIILSAIIILLPVN
;
A
#
# COMPACT_ATOMS: atom_id res chain seq x y z
N MET A 1 15.73 -24.29 1.27
CA MET A 1 14.91 -24.04 2.47
C MET A 1 14.67 -22.54 2.73
N LEU A 2 15.66 -21.67 2.63
CA LEU A 2 15.49 -20.21 2.86
C LEU A 2 14.41 -19.56 1.98
N PHE A 3 14.32 -19.96 0.72
CA PHE A 3 13.37 -19.42 -0.27
C PHE A 3 11.90 -19.65 0.11
N ILE A 4 11.57 -20.80 0.69
CA ILE A 4 10.20 -21.11 1.14
C ILE A 4 9.80 -20.20 2.32
N HIS A 5 10.74 -19.89 3.22
CA HIS A 5 10.49 -18.98 4.33
C HIS A 5 10.25 -17.54 3.86
N PHE A 6 10.95 -17.08 2.81
CA PHE A 6 10.71 -15.76 2.21
C PHE A 6 9.34 -15.67 1.53
N ILE A 7 8.91 -16.74 0.83
CA ILE A 7 7.58 -16.81 0.21
C ILE A 7 6.50 -16.82 1.30
N LEU A 8 6.67 -17.64 2.35
CA LEU A 8 5.74 -17.70 3.48
C LEU A 8 5.65 -16.39 4.25
N LEU A 9 6.79 -15.72 4.48
CA LEU A 9 6.84 -14.41 5.11
C LEU A 9 6.16 -13.36 4.23
N GLY A 10 6.40 -13.38 2.92
CA GLY A 10 5.73 -12.50 1.96
C GLY A 10 4.22 -12.74 1.90
N MET A 11 3.78 -14.02 1.91
CA MET A 11 2.35 -14.36 1.98
C MET A 11 1.71 -13.96 3.31
N LEU A 12 2.43 -14.12 4.44
CA LEU A 12 1.95 -13.70 5.76
C LEU A 12 1.81 -12.18 5.84
N LEU A 13 2.78 -11.43 5.34
CA LEU A 13 2.72 -9.98 5.24
C LEU A 13 1.57 -9.55 4.30
N PHE A 14 1.40 -10.23 3.17
CA PHE A 14 0.30 -9.96 2.23
C PHE A 14 -1.07 -10.29 2.84
N ALA A 15 -1.19 -11.38 3.60
CA ALA A 15 -2.44 -11.73 4.30
C ALA A 15 -2.77 -10.72 5.40
N CYS A 16 -1.77 -10.19 6.12
CA CYS A 16 -1.94 -9.12 7.11
C CYS A 16 -2.43 -7.80 6.45
N MET A 17 -2.16 -7.64 5.13
CA MET A 17 -2.57 -6.51 4.31
C MET A 17 -4.04 -6.56 3.89
N LEU A 18 -4.62 -7.76 3.80
CA LEU A 18 -6.02 -7.96 3.40
C LEU A 18 -7.00 -7.80 4.58
N THR A 19 -6.50 -7.73 5.81
CA THR A 19 -7.36 -7.42 6.96
C THR A 19 -7.72 -5.94 6.93
N PRO A 20 -9.00 -5.57 6.83
CA PRO A 20 -9.41 -4.20 7.02
C PRO A 20 -9.04 -3.81 8.45
N VAL A 21 -8.09 -2.90 8.64
CA VAL A 21 -7.87 -2.27 9.92
C VAL A 21 -9.10 -1.42 10.19
N SER A 22 -10.09 -2.02 10.85
CA SER A 22 -11.12 -1.25 11.53
C SER A 22 -10.41 -0.41 12.57
N ALA A 23 -10.16 0.86 12.28
CA ALA A 23 -9.83 1.83 13.28
C ALA A 23 -11.01 1.83 14.28
N GLN A 24 -10.83 1.12 15.38
CA GLN A 24 -11.77 1.09 16.48
C GLN A 24 -11.67 2.44 17.17
N GLU A 25 -12.40 3.40 16.62
CA GLU A 25 -12.58 4.70 17.20
C GLU A 25 -13.36 4.48 18.52
N ASN A 26 -12.71 4.73 19.65
CA ASN A 26 -13.33 4.79 20.95
C ASN A 26 -14.51 5.77 20.87
N LYS A 27 -15.70 5.22 20.79
CA LYS A 27 -16.95 5.95 20.79
C LYS A 27 -17.18 6.52 22.19
N PRO A 28 -17.10 7.83 22.42
CA PRO A 28 -17.62 8.38 23.64
C PRO A 28 -19.14 8.19 23.61
N THR A 29 -19.66 7.48 24.60
CA THR A 29 -21.10 7.39 24.89
C THR A 29 -21.61 8.77 25.28
N ILE A 30 -22.08 9.53 24.33
CA ILE A 30 -22.92 10.72 24.58
C ILE A 30 -24.16 10.54 23.73
N ASP A 31 -25.24 10.34 24.46
CA ASP A 31 -26.62 10.28 23.97
C ASP A 31 -27.00 11.64 23.36
N THR A 32 -27.13 11.73 22.04
CA THR A 32 -27.96 12.77 21.41
C THR A 32 -28.22 12.39 19.96
N SER A 33 -29.46 12.10 19.66
CA SER A 33 -30.02 11.65 18.37
C SER A 33 -29.89 12.63 17.20
N ASP A 34 -29.29 13.80 17.38
CA ASP A 34 -29.23 14.87 16.37
C ASP A 34 -27.84 15.05 15.73
N GLN A 35 -26.83 14.26 16.08
CA GLN A 35 -25.48 14.36 15.54
C GLN A 35 -25.13 13.29 14.47
N ILE A 36 -26.07 12.45 14.07
CA ILE A 36 -25.80 11.26 13.22
C ILE A 36 -25.48 11.64 11.75
N ASN A 37 -25.75 12.85 11.31
CA ASN A 37 -25.66 13.22 9.89
C ASN A 37 -24.42 14.01 9.46
N ASN A 38 -23.46 14.29 10.34
CA ASN A 38 -22.32 15.17 10.00
C ASN A 38 -20.92 14.59 10.28
N TYR A 39 -20.77 13.30 10.54
CA TYR A 39 -19.43 12.69 10.50
C TYR A 39 -19.00 12.48 9.05
N LYS A 40 -18.66 13.56 8.37
CA LYS A 40 -17.81 13.53 7.18
C LYS A 40 -16.49 12.92 7.63
N MET A 41 -16.21 11.67 7.23
CA MET A 41 -14.93 11.03 7.52
C MET A 41 -13.81 11.97 7.08
N GLN A 42 -13.09 12.54 8.05
CA GLN A 42 -11.99 13.45 7.78
C GLN A 42 -10.81 12.62 7.31
N ASP A 43 -10.55 12.65 6.02
CA ASP A 43 -9.33 12.11 5.44
C ASP A 43 -8.13 12.95 5.91
N LYS A 44 -7.47 12.50 6.98
CA LYS A 44 -6.30 13.17 7.57
C LYS A 44 -5.05 12.83 6.77
N TRP A 45 -4.14 13.79 6.55
CA TRP A 45 -2.87 13.56 5.87
C TRP A 45 -1.93 12.61 6.63
N ILE A 46 -1.94 12.69 7.96
CA ILE A 46 -1.14 11.83 8.82
C ILE A 46 -2.09 10.82 9.46
N ALA A 47 -2.24 9.67 8.82
CA ALA A 47 -3.04 8.55 9.28
C ALA A 47 -2.32 7.25 8.96
N ILE A 48 -2.61 6.20 9.70
CA ILE A 48 -1.95 4.90 9.57
C ILE A 48 -2.15 4.27 8.19
N ASP A 49 -3.30 4.50 7.56
CA ASP A 49 -3.61 4.04 6.22
C ASP A 49 -2.62 4.60 5.18
N LYS A 50 -2.26 5.90 5.26
CA LYS A 50 -1.27 6.51 4.36
C LYS A 50 0.12 5.91 4.52
N VAL A 51 0.51 5.60 5.76
CA VAL A 51 1.77 4.89 6.04
C VAL A 51 1.72 3.49 5.43
N GLN A 52 0.58 2.82 5.51
CA GLN A 52 0.38 1.51 4.88
C GLN A 52 0.51 1.61 3.35
N HIS A 53 -0.21 2.51 2.70
CA HIS A 53 -0.15 2.72 1.24
C HIS A 53 1.27 3.03 0.76
N PHE A 54 1.98 3.91 1.45
CA PHE A 54 3.39 4.22 1.19
C PHE A 54 4.28 2.97 1.29
N SER A 55 4.19 2.25 2.41
CA SER A 55 5.02 1.08 2.67
C SER A 55 4.73 -0.04 1.67
N TYR A 56 3.47 -0.29 1.36
CA TYR A 56 3.06 -1.34 0.43
C TYR A 56 3.59 -1.09 -0.97
N SER A 57 3.39 0.12 -1.48
CA SER A 57 3.88 0.49 -2.80
C SER A 57 5.40 0.37 -2.90
N CYS A 58 6.12 0.75 -1.85
CA CYS A 58 7.56 0.60 -1.79
C CYS A 58 7.97 -0.88 -1.81
N PHE A 59 7.43 -1.71 -0.91
CA PHE A 59 7.81 -3.13 -0.82
C PHE A 59 7.36 -3.95 -2.03
N ILE A 60 6.20 -3.66 -2.61
CA ILE A 60 5.74 -4.32 -3.84
C ILE A 60 6.70 -4.00 -4.98
N SER A 61 7.07 -2.74 -5.17
CA SER A 61 8.03 -2.34 -6.21
C SER A 61 9.37 -3.04 -6.05
N LEU A 62 9.96 -3.01 -4.85
CA LEU A 62 11.24 -3.66 -4.56
C LEU A 62 11.19 -5.17 -4.74
N GLY A 63 10.11 -5.81 -4.27
CA GLY A 63 9.91 -7.25 -4.38
C GLY A 63 9.77 -7.71 -5.84
N ILE A 64 8.98 -6.99 -6.64
CA ILE A 64 8.82 -7.30 -8.06
C ILE A 64 10.13 -7.06 -8.81
N GLN A 65 10.81 -5.94 -8.56
CA GLN A 65 12.12 -5.66 -9.15
C GLN A 65 13.09 -6.81 -8.88
N TYR A 66 13.18 -7.25 -7.61
CA TYR A 66 14.03 -8.37 -7.23
C TYR A 66 13.69 -9.66 -8.01
N VAL A 67 12.41 -9.98 -8.17
CA VAL A 67 11.97 -11.17 -8.91
C VAL A 67 12.32 -11.04 -10.39
N LEU A 68 12.03 -9.91 -11.01
CA LEU A 68 12.30 -9.69 -12.44
C LEU A 68 13.80 -9.80 -12.76
N VAL A 69 14.64 -9.15 -11.95
CA VAL A 69 16.08 -9.14 -12.20
C VAL A 69 16.75 -10.45 -11.79
N ASN A 70 16.48 -10.95 -10.58
CA ASN A 70 17.24 -12.06 -10.01
C ASN A 70 16.65 -13.46 -10.29
N LYS A 71 15.38 -13.53 -10.72
CA LYS A 71 14.73 -14.82 -11.00
C LYS A 71 14.36 -15.00 -12.47
N MET A 72 14.04 -13.90 -13.13
CA MET A 72 13.68 -13.90 -14.56
C MET A 72 14.82 -13.40 -15.44
N GLU A 73 15.98 -13.06 -14.83
CA GLU A 73 17.18 -12.59 -15.54
C GLU A 73 16.91 -11.39 -16.45
N MET A 74 15.91 -10.58 -16.09
CA MET A 74 15.56 -9.39 -16.84
C MET A 74 16.59 -8.29 -16.58
N ASP A 75 16.90 -7.51 -17.61
CA ASP A 75 17.75 -6.31 -17.44
C ASP A 75 17.14 -5.36 -16.41
N GLU A 76 17.96 -4.82 -15.52
CA GLU A 76 17.53 -3.99 -14.39
C GLU A 76 16.79 -2.72 -14.87
N THR A 77 17.27 -2.11 -15.96
CA THR A 77 16.66 -0.90 -16.52
C THR A 77 15.32 -1.19 -17.20
N ALA A 78 15.17 -2.38 -17.78
CA ALA A 78 13.91 -2.84 -18.35
C ALA A 78 12.90 -3.31 -17.29
N ALA A 79 13.38 -3.89 -16.19
CA ALA A 79 12.55 -4.34 -15.07
C ALA A 79 11.96 -3.18 -14.26
N LEU A 80 12.68 -2.05 -14.17
CA LEU A 80 12.28 -0.89 -13.36
C LEU A 80 10.88 -0.36 -13.71
N PRO A 81 10.56 0.01 -14.96
CA PRO A 81 9.23 0.52 -15.28
C PRO A 81 8.13 -0.53 -15.06
N VAL A 82 8.44 -1.81 -15.22
CA VAL A 82 7.49 -2.91 -14.99
C VAL A 82 7.17 -3.03 -13.51
N SER A 83 8.18 -3.06 -12.63
CA SER A 83 7.99 -3.17 -11.18
C SER A 83 7.22 -1.98 -10.61
N LEU A 84 7.56 -0.75 -11.04
CA LEU A 84 6.86 0.46 -10.62
C LEU A 84 5.41 0.48 -11.13
N GLY A 85 5.18 0.09 -12.39
CA GLY A 85 3.86 0.04 -13.01
C GLY A 85 2.92 -0.96 -12.32
N ILE A 86 3.41 -2.15 -11.98
CA ILE A 86 2.62 -3.15 -11.25
C ILE A 86 2.29 -2.64 -9.85
N SER A 87 3.24 -2.04 -9.14
CA SER A 87 3.01 -1.46 -7.82
C SER A 87 1.96 -0.34 -7.86
N PHE A 88 2.04 0.54 -8.86
CA PHE A 88 1.07 1.61 -9.05
C PHE A 88 -0.34 1.07 -9.31
N THR A 89 -0.45 0.06 -10.18
CA THR A 89 -1.72 -0.60 -10.49
C THR A 89 -2.32 -1.28 -9.26
N ALA A 90 -1.50 -1.93 -8.43
CA ALA A 90 -1.93 -2.53 -7.18
C ALA A 90 -2.49 -1.47 -6.21
N GLY A 91 -1.84 -0.32 -6.09
CA GLY A 91 -2.31 0.81 -5.29
C GLY A 91 -3.67 1.35 -5.74
N ILE A 92 -3.85 1.56 -7.05
CA ILE A 92 -5.15 2.00 -7.61
C ILE A 92 -6.23 0.95 -7.37
N THR A 93 -5.92 -0.33 -7.56
CA THR A 93 -6.87 -1.43 -7.36
C THR A 93 -7.36 -1.47 -5.90
N LYS A 94 -6.45 -1.26 -4.95
CA LYS A 94 -6.78 -1.16 -3.53
C LYS A 94 -7.74 0.00 -3.26
N GLU A 95 -7.48 1.19 -3.79
CA GLU A 95 -8.34 2.35 -3.66
C GLU A 95 -9.75 2.13 -4.23
N ILE A 96 -9.84 1.48 -5.40
CA ILE A 96 -11.14 1.13 -6.01
C ILE A 96 -11.88 0.12 -5.12
N GLN A 97 -11.17 -0.84 -4.54
CA GLN A 97 -11.77 -1.82 -3.64
C GLN A 97 -12.26 -1.16 -2.35
N ASP A 98 -11.46 -0.29 -1.76
CA ASP A 98 -11.82 0.44 -0.54
C ASP A 98 -13.01 1.37 -0.78
N SER A 99 -13.09 2.04 -1.91
CA SER A 99 -14.22 2.90 -2.27
C SER A 99 -15.56 2.13 -2.44
N LYS A 100 -15.49 0.83 -2.72
CA LYS A 100 -16.68 -0.04 -2.85
C LYS A 100 -17.10 -0.66 -1.53
N SER A 101 -16.33 -0.53 -0.46
CA SER A 101 -16.70 -1.04 0.85
C SER A 101 -17.83 -0.21 1.48
N LYS A 102 -18.57 -0.79 2.43
CA LYS A 102 -19.83 -0.23 2.97
C LYS A 102 -19.72 1.22 3.50
N ASN A 103 -18.52 1.62 3.98
CA ASN A 103 -18.23 2.96 4.47
C ASN A 103 -16.95 3.53 3.84
N GLY A 104 -16.54 2.98 2.69
CA GLY A 104 -15.31 3.38 2.02
C GLY A 104 -15.50 4.61 1.13
N PHE A 105 -14.41 5.30 0.88
CA PHE A 105 -14.34 6.38 -0.09
C PHE A 105 -12.99 6.33 -0.81
N PHE A 106 -12.96 6.87 -2.01
CA PHE A 106 -11.73 6.99 -2.79
C PHE A 106 -10.88 8.15 -2.24
N SER A 107 -9.69 7.82 -1.72
CA SER A 107 -8.78 8.80 -1.14
C SER A 107 -7.65 9.19 -2.11
N ARG A 108 -7.67 10.44 -2.57
CA ARG A 108 -6.56 10.98 -3.37
C ARG A 108 -5.26 11.05 -2.59
N LYS A 109 -5.33 11.14 -1.26
CA LYS A 109 -4.14 11.20 -0.39
C LYS A 109 -3.45 9.86 -0.31
N ASP A 110 -4.21 8.76 -0.38
CA ASP A 110 -3.66 7.41 -0.42
C ASP A 110 -2.94 7.14 -1.75
N LEU A 111 -3.45 7.69 -2.85
CA LEU A 111 -2.72 7.68 -4.12
C LEU A 111 -1.41 8.47 -4.06
N VAL A 112 -1.39 9.61 -3.36
CA VAL A 112 -0.15 10.37 -3.14
C VAL A 112 0.83 9.55 -2.29
N ALA A 113 0.36 8.90 -1.22
CA ALA A 113 1.18 8.03 -0.39
C ALA A 113 1.76 6.86 -1.19
N ASN A 114 0.95 6.21 -2.05
CA ASN A 114 1.41 5.18 -2.98
C ASN A 114 2.51 5.72 -3.91
N GLY A 115 2.30 6.89 -4.51
CA GLY A 115 3.29 7.53 -5.39
C GLY A 115 4.62 7.80 -4.68
N LEU A 116 4.59 8.29 -3.45
CA LEU A 116 5.79 8.51 -2.64
C LEU A 116 6.53 7.21 -2.32
N GLY A 117 5.81 6.12 -2.02
CA GLY A 117 6.40 4.79 -1.82
C GLY A 117 7.11 4.26 -3.09
N ILE A 118 6.48 4.46 -4.26
CA ILE A 118 7.05 4.09 -5.55
C ILE A 118 8.31 4.92 -5.85
N ILE A 119 8.29 6.22 -5.60
CA ILE A 119 9.46 7.09 -5.78
C ILE A 119 10.61 6.64 -4.88
N LEU A 120 10.34 6.34 -3.62
CA LEU A 120 11.36 5.84 -2.71
C LEU A 120 11.97 4.53 -3.22
N SER A 121 11.16 3.58 -3.69
CA SER A 121 11.66 2.32 -4.25
C SER A 121 12.52 2.55 -5.50
N ALA A 122 12.11 3.45 -6.39
CA ALA A 122 12.90 3.81 -7.56
C ALA A 122 14.26 4.41 -7.18
N ILE A 123 14.29 5.29 -6.18
CA ILE A 123 15.56 5.84 -5.67
C ILE A 123 16.45 4.72 -5.13
N ILE A 124 15.91 3.80 -4.32
CA ILE A 124 16.68 2.68 -3.75
C ILE A 124 17.25 1.79 -4.87
N ILE A 125 16.45 1.48 -5.91
CA ILE A 125 16.89 0.64 -7.04
C ILE A 125 18.00 1.34 -7.85
N LEU A 126 17.87 2.63 -8.07
CA LEU A 126 18.82 3.41 -8.90
C LEU A 126 20.10 3.84 -8.15
N LEU A 127 20.12 3.71 -6.81
CA LEU A 127 21.32 4.01 -6.05
C LEU A 127 22.42 2.99 -6.34
N PRO A 128 23.62 3.43 -6.79
CA PRO A 128 24.73 2.52 -7.02
C PRO A 128 25.16 1.89 -5.68
N VAL A 129 25.20 0.58 -5.63
CA VAL A 129 25.83 -0.16 -4.51
C VAL A 129 27.33 -0.23 -4.80
N ASN A 130 28.12 0.57 -4.08
CA ASN A 130 29.58 0.51 -4.13
C ASN A 130 30.12 -0.66 -3.32
#